data_e57ffb649dd9dd6aec53ad7073ca1802
#
_entry.id   e57ffb649dd9dd6aec53ad7073ca1802
#
_cell.length_a   1.000
_cell.length_b   1.000
_cell.length_c   1.000
_cell.angle_alpha   90.00
_cell.angle_beta   90.00
_cell.angle_gamma   90.00
#
_symmetry.space_group_name_H-M   'P 1'
#
loop_
_entity.id
_entity.type
_entity.pdbx_description
1 polymer ?
#
loop_
_entity_poly.entity_id
_entity_poly.type
_entity_poly.pdbx_seq_one_letter_code
_entity_poly.pdbx_strand_id
1 'polypeptide(L)'
;NNFVKQLLEDVATKYNDEESLKDIKNENFHLASERMGLQVCHISEIDTQDTKQDLQKYNRPAKGARGAEALVKMYGSWSPCGFYEECVKDFLSIGYGSQENQKSKEWKKLTDAKNNLVRVINKRPCDIQANSYCPNHKGEIKKYCGYVIPHGENYEIAKLLKHNDYQVSVYYVYGAPKFAVDSINRIKENDYKEPEFIDVLRLDEMKDGGYDSVGVCAFFSGLGSIPKIAHWYGSSLSIEDVKKLGITYNNPTVIQVATSIISGILWMLSKHKNEGFLSPEDMDYKFIIDCSKKYLGNIHSISFNYDEKIPLTINKFIC
;
A
#
# COMPACT_ATOMS: atom_id res chain seq x y z
N ASN A 1 -6.67 -1.64 -5.54
CA ASN A 1 -8.09 -2.01 -5.40
C ASN A 1 -8.43 -3.30 -6.18
N ASN A 2 -8.04 -3.42 -7.45
CA ASN A 2 -8.32 -4.62 -8.24
C ASN A 2 -7.60 -5.88 -7.72
N PHE A 3 -6.45 -5.74 -7.07
CA PHE A 3 -5.71 -6.85 -6.49
C PHE A 3 -6.46 -7.54 -5.34
N VAL A 4 -7.27 -6.82 -4.56
CA VAL A 4 -8.07 -7.46 -3.49
C VAL A 4 -9.15 -8.39 -4.06
N LYS A 5 -9.75 -8.02 -5.20
CA LYS A 5 -10.76 -8.85 -5.88
C LYS A 5 -10.13 -10.16 -6.39
N GLN A 6 -8.98 -10.06 -7.04
CA GLN A 6 -8.25 -11.23 -7.52
C GLN A 6 -7.74 -12.10 -6.36
N LEU A 7 -7.27 -11.48 -5.28
CA LEU A 7 -6.85 -12.20 -4.07
C LEU A 7 -7.97 -13.07 -3.50
N LEU A 8 -9.20 -12.52 -3.40
CA LEU A 8 -10.35 -13.27 -2.90
C LEU A 8 -10.68 -14.45 -3.81
N GLU A 9 -10.63 -14.25 -5.14
CA GLU A 9 -10.86 -15.33 -6.12
C GLU A 9 -9.79 -16.43 -5.99
N ASP A 10 -8.53 -16.05 -5.90
CA ASP A 10 -7.41 -17.01 -5.76
C ASP A 10 -7.51 -17.85 -4.49
N VAL A 11 -7.84 -17.21 -3.35
CA VAL A 11 -8.01 -17.92 -2.08
C VAL A 11 -9.23 -18.84 -2.13
N ALA A 12 -10.38 -18.36 -2.60
CA ALA A 12 -11.58 -19.18 -2.72
C ALA A 12 -11.35 -20.40 -3.65
N THR A 13 -10.66 -20.18 -4.76
CA THR A 13 -10.28 -21.25 -5.71
C THR A 13 -9.36 -22.28 -5.04
N LYS A 14 -8.32 -21.80 -4.34
CA LYS A 14 -7.32 -22.66 -3.69
C LYS A 14 -7.93 -23.60 -2.66
N TYR A 15 -8.96 -23.13 -1.94
CA TYR A 15 -9.61 -23.89 -0.86
C TYR A 15 -10.96 -24.48 -1.26
N ASN A 16 -11.32 -24.46 -2.55
CA ASN A 16 -12.56 -24.99 -3.09
C ASN A 16 -13.82 -24.41 -2.40
N ASP A 17 -13.82 -23.11 -2.16
CA ASP A 17 -14.96 -22.41 -1.54
C ASP A 17 -15.95 -21.97 -2.65
N GLU A 18 -16.80 -22.91 -3.07
CA GLU A 18 -17.75 -22.71 -4.16
C GLU A 18 -18.75 -21.59 -3.91
N GLU A 19 -19.18 -21.39 -2.65
CA GLU A 19 -20.13 -20.33 -2.30
C GLU A 19 -19.47 -18.95 -2.41
N SER A 20 -18.24 -18.80 -1.93
CA SER A 20 -17.47 -17.55 -2.09
C SER A 20 -17.14 -17.29 -3.57
N LEU A 21 -16.82 -18.33 -4.35
CA LEU A 21 -16.62 -18.17 -5.79
C LEU A 21 -17.90 -17.72 -6.52
N LYS A 22 -19.06 -18.20 -6.10
CA LYS A 22 -20.35 -17.75 -6.61
C LYS A 22 -20.62 -16.28 -6.26
N ASP A 23 -20.33 -15.88 -5.03
CA ASP A 23 -20.46 -14.48 -4.60
C ASP A 23 -19.52 -13.59 -5.43
N ILE A 24 -18.26 -13.96 -5.60
CA ILE A 24 -17.26 -13.23 -6.40
C ILE A 24 -17.70 -13.10 -7.86
N LYS A 25 -18.22 -14.17 -8.46
CA LYS A 25 -18.73 -14.16 -9.83
C LYS A 25 -19.89 -13.18 -10.03
N ASN A 26 -20.66 -12.95 -8.98
CA ASN A 26 -21.76 -11.99 -8.95
C ASN A 26 -21.33 -10.61 -8.46
N GLU A 27 -20.03 -10.35 -8.35
CA GLU A 27 -19.41 -9.10 -7.84
C GLU A 27 -19.79 -8.75 -6.39
N ASN A 28 -20.25 -9.73 -5.61
CA ASN A 28 -20.58 -9.59 -4.20
C ASN A 28 -19.36 -9.83 -3.31
N PHE A 29 -18.28 -9.05 -3.52
CA PHE A 29 -17.01 -9.20 -2.79
C PHE A 29 -17.16 -9.05 -1.28
N HIS A 30 -18.11 -8.25 -0.81
CA HIS A 30 -18.45 -8.09 0.60
C HIS A 30 -18.98 -9.39 1.23
N LEU A 31 -19.85 -10.13 0.52
CA LEU A 31 -20.37 -11.42 0.99
C LEU A 31 -19.26 -12.49 0.99
N ALA A 32 -18.48 -12.54 -0.07
CA ALA A 32 -17.34 -13.46 -0.15
C ALA A 32 -16.34 -13.21 0.98
N SER A 33 -15.96 -11.96 1.24
CA SER A 33 -15.00 -11.61 2.30
C SER A 33 -15.49 -11.99 3.69
N GLU A 34 -16.76 -11.78 3.99
CA GLU A 34 -17.40 -12.19 5.25
C GLU A 34 -17.39 -13.71 5.40
N ARG A 35 -17.85 -14.44 4.38
CA ARG A 35 -17.89 -15.90 4.35
C ARG A 35 -16.51 -16.53 4.53
N MET A 36 -15.50 -15.97 3.88
CA MET A 36 -14.11 -16.39 3.98
C MET A 36 -13.44 -16.02 5.31
N GLY A 37 -14.08 -15.19 6.13
CA GLY A 37 -13.54 -14.75 7.42
C GLY A 37 -12.35 -13.81 7.29
N LEU A 38 -12.33 -12.95 6.26
CA LEU A 38 -11.31 -11.93 6.08
C LEU A 38 -11.44 -10.87 7.17
N GLN A 39 -10.38 -10.56 7.89
CA GLN A 39 -10.42 -9.61 9.01
C GLN A 39 -9.62 -8.34 8.76
N VAL A 40 -8.47 -8.46 8.12
CA VAL A 40 -7.58 -7.34 7.86
C VAL A 40 -7.02 -7.44 6.45
N CYS A 41 -6.97 -6.29 5.76
CA CYS A 41 -6.20 -6.08 4.55
C CYS A 41 -5.12 -5.02 4.82
N HIS A 42 -3.88 -5.34 4.55
CA HIS A 42 -2.85 -4.34 4.35
C HIS A 42 -2.65 -4.12 2.85
N ILE A 43 -2.72 -2.87 2.39
CA ILE A 43 -2.01 -2.52 1.18
C ILE A 43 -0.55 -2.53 1.61
N SER A 44 0.21 -3.45 1.05
CA SER A 44 1.54 -3.82 1.52
C SER A 44 2.53 -3.52 0.42
N GLU A 45 3.46 -2.60 0.70
CA GLU A 45 4.45 -2.17 -0.27
C GLU A 45 5.84 -2.12 0.35
N ILE A 46 6.82 -2.63 -0.37
CA ILE A 46 8.24 -2.47 -0.08
C ILE A 46 8.93 -1.91 -1.29
N ASP A 47 9.44 -0.70 -1.17
CA ASP A 47 10.33 -0.07 -2.14
C ASP A 47 11.78 -0.21 -1.66
N THR A 48 12.56 -1.02 -2.39
CA THR A 48 13.98 -1.26 -2.11
C THR A 48 14.91 -0.47 -3.02
N GLN A 49 14.36 0.42 -3.83
CA GLN A 49 15.16 1.24 -4.73
C GLN A 49 16.15 2.10 -3.95
N ASP A 50 17.33 2.31 -4.50
CA ASP A 50 18.36 3.16 -3.91
C ASP A 50 18.98 4.04 -5.00
N THR A 51 19.54 5.17 -4.61
CA THR A 51 20.11 6.13 -5.54
C THR A 51 21.63 6.00 -5.66
N LYS A 52 22.14 6.26 -6.87
CA LYS A 52 23.59 6.42 -7.13
C LYS A 52 24.15 7.71 -6.54
N GLN A 53 23.27 8.69 -6.28
CA GLN A 53 23.67 9.99 -5.78
C GLN A 53 23.99 9.94 -4.28
N ASP A 54 25.05 10.61 -3.87
CA ASP A 54 25.34 10.86 -2.46
C ASP A 54 24.45 12.00 -1.94
N LEU A 55 23.18 11.65 -1.62
CA LEU A 55 22.21 12.64 -1.14
C LEU A 55 22.58 13.26 0.20
N GLN A 56 23.45 12.62 0.98
CA GLN A 56 23.98 13.20 2.21
C GLN A 56 24.86 14.42 1.95
N LYS A 57 25.56 14.42 0.81
CA LYS A 57 26.43 15.54 0.41
C LYS A 57 25.62 16.80 0.07
N TYR A 58 24.43 16.64 -0.50
CA TYR A 58 23.55 17.75 -0.86
C TYR A 58 22.75 18.32 0.31
N ASN A 59 22.67 17.59 1.41
CA ASN A 59 21.86 17.93 2.58
C ASN A 59 22.71 18.47 3.77
N ARG A 60 23.99 18.66 3.60
CA ARG A 60 24.81 19.32 4.63
C ARG A 60 24.61 20.83 4.54
N PRO A 61 24.24 21.53 5.63
CA PRO A 61 24.31 22.98 5.64
C PRO A 61 25.74 23.40 5.26
N ALA A 62 25.85 24.37 4.36
CA ALA A 62 27.16 24.90 3.99
C ALA A 62 27.89 25.30 5.29
N LYS A 63 29.12 24.80 5.51
CA LYS A 63 29.94 25.20 6.67
C LYS A 63 30.04 26.74 6.69
N GLY A 64 29.39 27.37 7.67
CA GLY A 64 29.45 28.83 7.84
C GLY A 64 28.17 29.60 7.55
N ALA A 65 27.09 28.98 7.11
CA ALA A 65 25.81 29.66 6.94
C ALA A 65 25.18 29.96 8.32
N ARG A 66 25.54 31.08 8.91
CA ARG A 66 24.79 31.67 10.02
C ARG A 66 23.52 32.29 9.43
N GLY A 67 22.35 31.71 9.73
CA GLY A 67 21.06 32.33 9.50
C GLY A 67 20.25 31.93 8.26
N ALA A 68 20.77 31.14 7.32
CA ALA A 68 19.91 30.49 6.33
C ALA A 68 19.59 29.08 6.87
N GLU A 69 18.37 28.86 7.31
CA GLU A 69 17.85 27.52 7.56
C GLU A 69 17.99 26.74 6.26
N ALA A 70 18.97 25.82 6.21
CA ALA A 70 19.11 24.93 5.06
C ALA A 70 17.84 24.08 4.99
N LEU A 71 17.00 24.33 3.99
CA LEU A 71 15.83 23.51 3.76
C LEU A 71 16.26 22.04 3.56
N VAL A 72 15.57 21.14 4.20
CA VAL A 72 15.75 19.70 3.99
C VAL A 72 15.32 19.41 2.56
N LYS A 73 16.16 18.75 1.77
CA LYS A 73 15.80 18.27 0.44
C LYS A 73 15.13 16.92 0.54
N MET A 74 13.96 16.80 -0.07
CA MET A 74 13.19 15.55 -0.07
C MET A 74 13.20 14.92 -1.48
N TYR A 75 13.62 13.66 -1.53
CA TYR A 75 13.70 12.85 -2.73
C TYR A 75 12.73 11.66 -2.61
N GLY A 76 12.19 11.19 -3.73
CA GLY A 76 11.29 10.05 -3.79
C GLY A 76 11.50 9.16 -5.01
N SER A 77 11.08 7.94 -4.93
CA SER A 77 10.83 7.04 -6.06
C SER A 77 9.50 7.36 -6.75
N TRP A 78 8.62 8.07 -6.06
CA TRP A 78 7.39 8.70 -6.53
C TRP A 78 7.33 10.13 -5.99
N SER A 79 6.19 10.82 -6.09
CA SER A 79 6.08 12.24 -5.71
C SER A 79 6.59 12.53 -4.29
N PRO A 80 7.72 13.25 -4.13
CA PRO A 80 8.18 13.65 -2.79
C PRO A 80 7.17 14.52 -2.05
N CYS A 81 6.46 15.40 -2.77
CA CYS A 81 5.39 16.21 -2.21
C CYS A 81 4.22 15.34 -1.75
N GLY A 82 3.78 14.35 -2.55
CA GLY A 82 2.74 13.40 -2.16
C GLY A 82 3.13 12.62 -0.91
N PHE A 83 4.35 12.10 -0.85
CA PHE A 83 4.83 11.38 0.32
C PHE A 83 4.92 12.26 1.57
N TYR A 84 5.34 13.53 1.44
CA TYR A 84 5.30 14.48 2.54
C TYR A 84 3.87 14.75 3.02
N GLU A 85 2.93 14.97 2.09
CA GLU A 85 1.52 15.18 2.40
C GLU A 85 0.94 13.99 3.19
N GLU A 86 1.20 12.77 2.77
CA GLU A 86 0.65 11.57 3.36
C GLU A 86 1.37 11.12 4.64
N CYS A 87 2.68 11.34 4.74
CA CYS A 87 3.49 10.82 5.83
C CYS A 87 3.74 11.85 6.93
N VAL A 88 3.91 13.13 6.58
CA VAL A 88 4.38 14.17 7.52
C VAL A 88 3.28 15.10 7.98
N LYS A 89 2.34 15.49 7.11
CA LYS A 89 1.25 16.38 7.51
C LYS A 89 0.30 15.72 8.50
N ASP A 90 -0.37 16.54 9.29
CA ASP A 90 -1.39 16.07 10.22
C ASP A 90 -2.62 15.59 9.46
N PHE A 91 -2.86 14.29 9.47
CA PHE A 91 -4.04 13.70 8.86
C PHE A 91 -5.10 13.32 9.89
N LEU A 92 -6.33 13.42 9.45
CA LEU A 92 -7.50 13.04 10.24
C LEU A 92 -7.61 11.53 10.43
N SER A 93 -7.01 10.72 9.57
CA SER A 93 -7.09 9.26 9.61
C SER A 93 -5.91 8.62 8.89
N ILE A 94 -5.46 7.47 9.39
CA ILE A 94 -4.39 6.64 8.79
C ILE A 94 -4.92 5.34 8.20
N GLY A 95 -6.21 5.09 8.26
CA GLY A 95 -6.82 3.87 7.75
C GLY A 95 -8.23 3.66 8.28
N TYR A 96 -8.75 2.48 8.03
CA TYR A 96 -10.09 2.07 8.41
C TYR A 96 -10.04 0.90 9.38
N GLY A 97 -10.67 1.03 10.55
CA GLY A 97 -10.67 0.01 11.60
C GLY A 97 -12.04 -0.62 11.82
N SER A 98 -12.08 -1.95 12.01
CA SER A 98 -13.27 -2.65 12.43
C SER A 98 -13.71 -2.24 13.85
N GLN A 99 -14.96 -2.59 14.23
CA GLN A 99 -15.47 -2.30 15.58
C GLN A 99 -14.62 -2.93 16.70
N GLU A 100 -13.93 -4.03 16.45
CA GLU A 100 -13.02 -4.64 17.43
C GLU A 100 -11.82 -3.76 17.74
N ASN A 101 -11.31 -3.01 16.74
CA ASN A 101 -10.29 -2.00 16.97
C ASN A 101 -10.75 -0.92 17.95
N GLN A 102 -12.04 -0.60 17.95
CA GLN A 102 -12.62 0.43 18.82
C GLN A 102 -12.77 -0.01 20.28
N LYS A 103 -12.70 -1.31 20.60
CA LYS A 103 -12.77 -1.83 21.97
C LYS A 103 -11.50 -1.58 22.78
N SER A 104 -10.37 -1.34 22.12
CA SER A 104 -9.10 -1.04 22.80
C SER A 104 -9.15 0.33 23.48
N LYS A 105 -8.82 0.40 24.78
CA LYS A 105 -8.80 1.65 25.54
C LYS A 105 -7.83 2.70 24.97
N GLU A 106 -6.73 2.26 24.39
CA GLU A 106 -5.73 3.13 23.74
C GLU A 106 -6.26 3.71 22.44
N TRP A 107 -7.09 2.96 21.73
CA TRP A 107 -7.62 3.33 20.41
C TRP A 107 -8.98 4.03 20.47
N LYS A 108 -9.72 3.95 21.56
CA LYS A 108 -10.95 4.75 21.76
C LYS A 108 -10.71 6.26 21.68
N LYS A 109 -9.48 6.69 21.95
CA LYS A 109 -9.06 8.10 21.81
C LYS A 109 -8.67 8.48 20.38
N LEU A 110 -8.52 7.49 19.50
CA LEU A 110 -7.93 7.63 18.16
C LEU A 110 -8.95 7.42 17.04
N THR A 111 -10.16 6.93 17.37
CA THR A 111 -11.16 6.57 16.37
C THR A 111 -12.29 7.60 16.30
N ASP A 112 -12.65 7.99 15.09
CA ASP A 112 -13.93 8.63 14.84
C ASP A 112 -15.01 7.55 14.89
N ALA A 113 -15.76 7.52 16.00
CA ALA A 113 -16.76 6.49 16.27
C ALA A 113 -17.89 6.43 15.23
N LYS A 114 -18.07 7.47 14.41
CA LYS A 114 -19.17 7.51 13.43
C LYS A 114 -18.83 6.78 12.13
N ASN A 115 -17.55 6.75 11.71
CA ASN A 115 -17.17 6.29 10.39
C ASN A 115 -16.05 5.22 10.38
N ASN A 116 -15.69 4.67 11.55
CA ASN A 116 -14.59 3.69 11.72
C ASN A 116 -13.22 4.16 11.20
N LEU A 117 -13.05 5.45 11.00
CA LEU A 117 -11.77 6.02 10.62
C LEU A 117 -10.81 5.99 11.80
N VAL A 118 -9.62 5.48 11.58
CA VAL A 118 -8.57 5.44 12.59
C VAL A 118 -7.77 6.73 12.53
N ARG A 119 -7.82 7.50 13.61
CA ARG A 119 -7.01 8.71 13.80
C ARG A 119 -5.90 8.46 14.78
N VAL A 120 -4.83 9.19 14.64
CA VAL A 120 -3.74 9.20 15.60
C VAL A 120 -3.62 10.59 16.19
N ILE A 121 -4.05 10.72 17.44
CA ILE A 121 -4.01 11.99 18.16
C ILE A 121 -2.57 12.31 18.55
N ASN A 122 -2.09 13.52 18.26
CA ASN A 122 -0.76 14.02 18.58
C ASN A 122 0.40 13.20 17.97
N LYS A 123 0.13 12.44 16.89
CA LYS A 123 1.17 11.78 16.08
C LYS A 123 0.91 12.02 14.62
N ARG A 124 1.98 12.13 13.86
CA ARG A 124 1.94 12.16 12.39
C ARG A 124 2.05 10.73 11.85
N PRO A 125 1.62 10.45 10.63
CA PRO A 125 1.79 9.11 10.04
C PRO A 125 3.25 8.62 10.08
N CYS A 126 4.22 9.50 9.89
CA CYS A 126 5.65 9.17 10.00
C CYS A 126 6.11 8.74 11.42
N ASP A 127 5.27 8.90 12.45
CA ASP A 127 5.54 8.43 13.82
C ASP A 127 4.86 7.09 14.11
N ILE A 128 4.21 6.50 13.10
CA ILE A 128 3.47 5.26 13.23
C ILE A 128 4.00 4.28 12.21
N GLN A 129 4.53 3.18 12.72
CA GLN A 129 5.01 2.08 11.90
C GLN A 129 4.29 0.80 12.29
N ALA A 130 4.00 -0.03 11.30
CA ALA A 130 3.36 -1.32 11.49
C ALA A 130 4.09 -2.44 10.75
N ASN A 131 4.01 -3.62 11.32
CA ASN A 131 4.49 -4.83 10.67
C ASN A 131 3.51 -5.28 9.59
N SER A 132 4.04 -5.65 8.44
CA SER A 132 3.31 -6.33 7.37
C SER A 132 4.18 -7.39 6.70
N TYR A 133 3.66 -8.00 5.66
CA TYR A 133 4.37 -8.99 4.86
C TYR A 133 4.30 -8.59 3.39
N CYS A 134 5.42 -8.74 2.69
CA CYS A 134 5.52 -8.49 1.28
C CYS A 134 6.56 -9.44 0.68
N PRO A 135 6.36 -9.98 -0.53
CA PRO A 135 7.39 -10.79 -1.16
C PRO A 135 8.54 -9.90 -1.65
N ASN A 136 9.74 -10.48 -1.66
CA ASN A 136 10.81 -9.92 -2.46
C ASN A 136 10.53 -10.20 -3.96
N HIS A 137 11.38 -9.67 -4.84
CA HIS A 137 11.24 -9.84 -6.29
C HIS A 137 11.22 -11.32 -6.75
N LYS A 138 11.73 -12.26 -5.94
CA LYS A 138 11.71 -13.71 -6.21
C LYS A 138 10.48 -14.43 -5.65
N GLY A 139 9.56 -13.73 -5.01
CA GLY A 139 8.37 -14.31 -4.41
C GLY A 139 8.56 -14.85 -2.99
N GLU A 140 9.70 -14.59 -2.34
CA GLU A 140 9.90 -15.00 -0.95
C GLU A 140 9.26 -13.98 0.00
N ILE A 141 8.27 -14.41 0.79
CA ILE A 141 7.59 -13.54 1.76
C ILE A 141 8.58 -13.09 2.84
N LYS A 142 8.60 -11.80 3.07
CA LYS A 142 9.38 -11.14 4.14
C LYS A 142 8.47 -10.33 5.03
N LYS A 143 8.70 -10.43 6.34
CA LYS A 143 8.12 -9.51 7.32
C LYS A 143 8.93 -8.22 7.31
N TYR A 144 8.26 -7.09 7.32
CA TYR A 144 8.88 -5.77 7.39
C TYR A 144 8.09 -4.83 8.30
N CYS A 145 8.71 -3.74 8.69
CA CYS A 145 8.09 -2.63 9.41
C CYS A 145 8.06 -1.41 8.48
N GLY A 146 6.87 -0.87 8.21
CA GLY A 146 6.65 0.26 7.32
C GLY A 146 5.81 1.36 7.95
N TYR A 147 5.81 2.53 7.35
CA TYR A 147 4.94 3.63 7.75
C TYR A 147 3.49 3.31 7.48
N VAL A 148 2.60 3.69 8.40
CA VAL A 148 1.15 3.59 8.17
C VAL A 148 0.68 4.93 7.64
N ILE A 149 0.39 4.97 6.35
CA ILE A 149 0.03 6.20 5.65
C ILE A 149 -1.46 6.23 5.28
N PRO A 150 -2.09 7.41 5.31
CA PRO A 150 -3.42 7.59 4.74
C PRO A 150 -3.34 7.49 3.22
N HIS A 151 -4.19 6.67 2.65
CA HIS A 151 -4.27 6.50 1.20
C HIS A 151 -5.71 6.24 0.76
N GLY A 152 -6.08 6.63 -0.46
CA GLY A 152 -7.45 6.48 -0.95
C GLY A 152 -7.98 5.05 -0.91
N GLU A 153 -7.12 4.09 -1.23
CA GLU A 153 -7.42 2.67 -1.23
C GLU A 153 -7.85 2.13 0.15
N ASN A 154 -7.38 2.73 1.24
CA ASN A 154 -7.80 2.31 2.59
C ASN A 154 -9.31 2.39 2.76
N TYR A 155 -9.91 3.43 2.19
CA TYR A 155 -11.35 3.72 2.33
C TYR A 155 -12.17 2.95 1.31
N GLU A 156 -11.72 2.91 0.08
CA GLU A 156 -12.46 2.28 -1.01
C GLU A 156 -12.47 0.74 -0.86
N ILE A 157 -11.36 0.11 -0.47
CA ILE A 157 -11.33 -1.32 -0.17
C ILE A 157 -12.22 -1.62 1.06
N ALA A 158 -12.14 -0.79 2.11
CA ALA A 158 -13.00 -0.98 3.28
C ALA A 158 -14.48 -0.88 2.95
N LYS A 159 -14.86 0.01 2.03
CA LYS A 159 -16.22 0.18 1.52
C LYS A 159 -16.66 -1.00 0.64
N LEU A 160 -15.79 -1.45 -0.25
CA LEU A 160 -16.02 -2.62 -1.12
C LEU A 160 -16.33 -3.88 -0.31
N LEU A 161 -15.65 -4.06 0.83
CA LEU A 161 -15.71 -5.27 1.65
C LEU A 161 -16.70 -5.17 2.82
N LYS A 162 -17.44 -4.07 2.94
CA LYS A 162 -18.38 -3.86 4.04
C LYS A 162 -19.71 -4.54 3.78
N HIS A 163 -20.21 -5.32 4.74
CA HIS A 163 -21.56 -5.91 4.72
C HIS A 163 -22.22 -5.84 6.10
N ASN A 164 -23.31 -5.09 6.22
CA ASN A 164 -24.02 -4.88 7.49
C ASN A 164 -23.06 -4.44 8.62
N ASP A 165 -22.97 -5.23 9.68
CA ASP A 165 -22.04 -5.02 10.81
C ASP A 165 -20.65 -5.60 10.58
N TYR A 166 -20.46 -6.40 9.50
CA TYR A 166 -19.16 -6.94 9.14
C TYR A 166 -18.30 -5.87 8.48
N GLN A 167 -17.07 -5.74 8.98
CA GLN A 167 -16.09 -4.78 8.49
C GLN A 167 -14.69 -5.33 8.54
N VAL A 168 -13.98 -5.17 7.44
CA VAL A 168 -12.56 -5.46 7.33
C VAL A 168 -11.76 -4.22 7.74
N SER A 169 -10.70 -4.41 8.51
CA SER A 169 -9.73 -3.33 8.78
C SER A 169 -8.79 -3.19 7.59
N VAL A 170 -8.56 -1.96 7.13
CA VAL A 170 -7.70 -1.69 5.96
C VAL A 170 -6.69 -0.61 6.28
N TYR A 171 -5.40 -0.92 6.07
CA TYR A 171 -4.28 -0.01 6.30
C TYR A 171 -3.28 -0.10 5.16
N TYR A 172 -2.67 1.04 4.82
CA TYR A 172 -1.52 1.07 3.91
C TYR A 172 -0.24 1.01 4.75
N VAL A 173 0.59 0.00 4.52
CA VAL A 173 1.88 -0.18 5.20
C VAL A 173 2.99 -0.04 4.17
N TYR A 174 3.68 1.09 4.21
CA TYR A 174 4.69 1.47 3.23
C TYR A 174 6.11 1.29 3.77
N GLY A 175 6.83 0.34 3.23
CA GLY A 175 8.26 0.14 3.41
C GLY A 175 9.05 1.08 2.49
N ALA A 176 9.15 2.34 2.87
CA ALA A 176 9.78 3.38 2.06
C ALA A 176 11.28 3.14 1.82
N PRO A 177 11.84 3.56 0.69
CA PRO A 177 13.25 3.42 0.38
C PRO A 177 14.10 4.26 1.33
N LYS A 178 15.34 3.80 1.56
CA LYS A 178 16.24 4.41 2.56
C LYS A 178 16.40 5.93 2.41
N PHE A 179 16.54 6.43 1.21
CA PHE A 179 16.73 7.87 0.97
C PHE A 179 15.48 8.69 1.34
N ALA A 180 14.28 8.12 1.17
CA ALA A 180 13.03 8.76 1.59
C ALA A 180 12.91 8.74 3.13
N VAL A 181 13.25 7.62 3.77
CA VAL A 181 13.31 7.51 5.24
C VAL A 181 14.30 8.53 5.83
N ASP A 182 15.49 8.65 5.24
CA ASP A 182 16.51 9.63 5.65
C ASP A 182 15.99 11.08 5.52
N SER A 183 15.19 11.36 4.48
CA SER A 183 14.54 12.67 4.31
C SER A 183 13.50 12.93 5.41
N ILE A 184 12.63 11.96 5.70
CA ILE A 184 11.64 12.07 6.79
C ILE A 184 12.32 12.31 8.15
N ASN A 185 13.38 11.57 8.45
CA ASN A 185 14.10 11.75 9.73
C ASN A 185 14.65 13.19 9.87
N ARG A 186 15.21 13.76 8.82
CA ARG A 186 15.68 15.15 8.83
C ARG A 186 14.56 16.17 8.94
N ILE A 187 13.42 15.91 8.32
CA ILE A 187 12.22 16.75 8.47
C ILE A 187 11.77 16.75 9.93
N LYS A 188 11.78 15.59 10.60
CA LYS A 188 11.49 15.46 12.05
C LYS A 188 12.48 16.24 12.90
N GLU A 189 13.78 16.15 12.61
CA GLU A 189 14.86 16.89 13.30
C GLU A 189 14.75 18.40 13.08
N ASN A 190 14.06 18.86 12.02
CA ASN A 190 13.81 20.26 11.69
C ASN A 190 12.36 20.70 12.01
N ASP A 191 11.81 20.20 13.11
CA ASP A 191 10.47 20.54 13.62
C ASP A 191 9.35 20.42 12.58
N TYR A 192 9.45 19.40 11.69
CA TYR A 192 8.50 19.12 10.61
C TYR A 192 8.28 20.28 9.62
N LYS A 193 9.26 21.18 9.51
CA LYS A 193 9.21 22.24 8.49
C LYS A 193 9.15 21.64 7.09
N GLU A 194 8.39 22.30 6.22
CA GLU A 194 8.24 21.88 4.83
C GLU A 194 9.60 21.85 4.13
N PRO A 195 9.95 20.72 3.46
CA PRO A 195 11.22 20.59 2.76
C PRO A 195 11.20 21.28 1.40
N GLU A 196 12.37 21.41 0.78
CA GLU A 196 12.49 21.62 -0.66
C GLU A 196 12.19 20.29 -1.37
N PHE A 197 11.09 20.22 -2.12
CA PHE A 197 10.75 19.03 -2.90
C PHE A 197 11.63 18.97 -4.16
N ILE A 198 12.32 17.85 -4.29
CA ILE A 198 13.12 17.55 -5.47
C ILE A 198 12.31 16.59 -6.36
N ASP A 199 12.63 16.52 -7.63
CA ASP A 199 11.96 15.63 -8.58
C ASP A 199 12.07 14.15 -8.18
N VAL A 200 11.16 13.36 -8.71
CA VAL A 200 11.21 11.90 -8.62
C VAL A 200 12.50 11.40 -9.23
N LEU A 201 13.21 10.54 -8.51
CA LEU A 201 14.46 9.94 -9.00
C LEU A 201 14.18 9.06 -10.23
N ARG A 202 14.94 9.33 -11.30
CA ARG A 202 14.82 8.63 -12.58
C ARG A 202 15.54 7.28 -12.55
N LEU A 203 15.22 6.42 -13.51
CA LEU A 203 15.82 5.10 -13.64
C LEU A 203 17.37 5.13 -13.73
N ASP A 204 17.93 6.10 -14.45
CA ASP A 204 19.38 6.27 -14.61
C ASP A 204 20.07 6.75 -13.32
N GLU A 205 19.33 7.34 -12.39
CA GLU A 205 19.81 7.77 -11.08
C GLU A 205 19.74 6.67 -10.03
N MET A 206 19.03 5.56 -10.31
CA MET A 206 18.86 4.43 -9.39
C MET A 206 20.03 3.44 -9.49
N LYS A 207 20.39 2.80 -8.37
CA LYS A 207 21.30 1.65 -8.33
C LYS A 207 20.58 0.41 -8.90
N ASP A 208 21.36 -0.48 -9.49
CA ASP A 208 20.86 -1.79 -9.90
C ASP A 208 20.42 -2.64 -8.69
N GLY A 209 19.56 -3.62 -8.91
CA GLY A 209 19.08 -4.55 -7.89
C GLY A 209 17.89 -4.05 -7.06
N GLY A 210 17.46 -2.79 -7.21
CA GLY A 210 16.26 -2.26 -6.57
C GLY A 210 14.98 -2.77 -7.24
N TYR A 211 13.92 -2.90 -6.45
CA TYR A 211 12.59 -3.27 -6.93
C TYR A 211 11.53 -2.60 -6.06
N ASP A 212 10.34 -2.51 -6.59
CA ASP A 212 9.13 -2.14 -5.86
C ASP A 212 8.15 -3.31 -5.91
N SER A 213 7.74 -3.79 -4.72
CA SER A 213 6.71 -4.81 -4.56
C SER A 213 5.49 -4.19 -3.89
N VAL A 214 4.37 -4.14 -4.60
CA VAL A 214 3.11 -3.58 -4.11
C VAL A 214 1.95 -4.54 -4.34
N GLY A 215 1.13 -4.71 -3.31
CA GLY A 215 0.00 -5.62 -3.35
C GLY A 215 -0.89 -5.53 -2.13
N VAL A 216 -1.72 -6.54 -1.96
CA VAL A 216 -2.60 -6.69 -0.78
C VAL A 216 -2.17 -7.92 0.01
N CYS A 217 -1.97 -7.74 1.31
CA CYS A 217 -1.78 -8.81 2.29
C CYS A 217 -3.06 -8.97 3.10
N ALA A 218 -3.79 -10.03 2.88
CA ALA A 218 -5.07 -10.33 3.52
C ALA A 218 -4.90 -11.38 4.62
N PHE A 219 -5.57 -11.18 5.77
CA PHE A 219 -5.49 -12.04 6.94
C PHE A 219 -6.87 -12.66 7.23
N PHE A 220 -6.93 -13.98 7.18
CA PHE A 220 -8.15 -14.78 7.38
C PHE A 220 -8.17 -15.43 8.75
N SER A 221 -9.35 -15.42 9.39
CA SER A 221 -9.53 -15.93 10.77
C SER A 221 -9.61 -17.46 10.90
N GLY A 222 -9.79 -18.16 9.80
CA GLY A 222 -10.12 -19.59 9.81
C GLY A 222 -11.62 -19.80 9.92
N LEU A 223 -12.38 -19.45 8.90
CA LEU A 223 -13.83 -19.63 8.83
C LEU A 223 -14.19 -20.47 7.59
N GLY A 224 -15.15 -21.38 7.77
CA GLY A 224 -15.61 -22.25 6.68
C GLY A 224 -14.48 -23.16 6.16
N SER A 225 -14.26 -23.15 4.85
CA SER A 225 -13.20 -23.90 4.17
C SER A 225 -11.84 -23.21 4.23
N ILE A 226 -11.79 -21.91 4.54
CA ILE A 226 -10.57 -21.13 4.56
C ILE A 226 -9.86 -21.30 5.92
N PRO A 227 -8.63 -21.82 5.96
CA PRO A 227 -7.87 -21.93 7.20
C PRO A 227 -7.41 -20.55 7.70
N LYS A 228 -6.92 -20.51 8.95
CA LYS A 228 -6.26 -19.31 9.49
C LYS A 228 -4.92 -19.12 8.79
N ILE A 229 -4.90 -18.20 7.82
CA ILE A 229 -3.74 -17.91 6.96
C ILE A 229 -3.66 -16.42 6.64
N ALA A 230 -2.52 -16.01 6.13
CA ALA A 230 -2.39 -14.81 5.33
C ALA A 230 -2.22 -15.17 3.85
N HIS A 231 -2.69 -14.29 2.98
CA HIS A 231 -2.47 -14.39 1.55
C HIS A 231 -2.03 -13.04 1.00
N TRP A 232 -1.00 -13.05 0.17
CA TRP A 232 -0.52 -11.85 -0.51
C TRP A 232 -0.74 -11.99 -2.02
N TYR A 233 -1.33 -10.95 -2.63
CA TYR A 233 -1.48 -10.83 -4.07
C TYR A 233 -1.03 -9.45 -4.53
N GLY A 234 -0.20 -9.40 -5.55
CA GLY A 234 0.29 -8.15 -6.11
C GLY A 234 1.44 -8.36 -7.09
N SER A 235 2.19 -7.31 -7.33
CA SER A 235 3.27 -7.28 -8.31
C SER A 235 4.60 -6.88 -7.69
N SER A 236 5.69 -7.32 -8.34
CA SER A 236 7.05 -6.91 -8.02
C SER A 236 7.79 -6.57 -9.31
N LEU A 237 8.18 -5.32 -9.46
CA LEU A 237 8.86 -4.80 -10.63
C LEU A 237 10.27 -4.33 -10.25
N SER A 238 11.30 -4.89 -10.90
CA SER A 238 12.69 -4.50 -10.66
C SER A 238 13.19 -3.46 -11.67
N ILE A 239 14.27 -2.79 -11.31
CA ILE A 239 14.99 -1.87 -12.20
C ILE A 239 15.43 -2.60 -13.47
N GLU A 240 15.87 -3.85 -13.35
CA GLU A 240 16.29 -4.69 -14.48
C GLU A 240 15.13 -5.03 -15.42
N ASP A 241 13.93 -5.28 -14.87
CA ASP A 241 12.76 -5.55 -15.69
C ASP A 241 12.29 -4.31 -16.44
N VAL A 242 12.32 -3.15 -15.80
CA VAL A 242 12.04 -1.87 -16.48
C VAL A 242 13.01 -1.63 -17.64
N LYS A 243 14.31 -1.89 -17.45
CA LYS A 243 15.31 -1.80 -18.51
C LYS A 243 15.05 -2.78 -19.65
N LYS A 244 14.65 -4.04 -19.36
CA LYS A 244 14.28 -5.04 -20.39
C LYS A 244 13.06 -4.63 -21.20
N LEU A 245 12.14 -3.85 -20.62
CA LEU A 245 11.00 -3.28 -21.34
C LEU A 245 11.39 -2.13 -22.29
N GLY A 246 12.65 -1.74 -22.31
CA GLY A 246 13.15 -0.62 -23.12
C GLY A 246 12.80 0.75 -22.56
N ILE A 247 12.36 0.82 -21.32
CA ILE A 247 12.06 2.07 -20.62
C ILE A 247 13.36 2.61 -20.04
N THR A 248 13.65 3.88 -20.29
CA THR A 248 14.94 4.49 -19.93
C THR A 248 14.83 5.61 -18.89
N TYR A 249 13.62 6.09 -18.62
CA TYR A 249 13.41 7.27 -17.79
C TYR A 249 12.74 6.95 -16.46
N ASN A 250 11.61 6.26 -16.48
CA ASN A 250 10.79 6.02 -15.30
C ASN A 250 11.30 4.84 -14.48
N ASN A 251 11.29 4.97 -13.16
CA ASN A 251 11.63 3.90 -12.23
C ASN A 251 10.45 2.91 -12.03
N PRO A 252 10.66 1.76 -11.35
CA PRO A 252 9.63 0.75 -11.11
C PRO A 252 8.32 1.29 -10.54
N THR A 253 8.36 2.10 -9.48
CA THR A 253 7.16 2.64 -8.82
C THR A 253 6.32 3.50 -9.77
N VAL A 254 6.98 4.39 -10.52
CA VAL A 254 6.30 5.23 -11.52
C VAL A 254 5.66 4.39 -12.63
N ILE A 255 6.31 3.32 -13.07
CA ILE A 255 5.75 2.42 -14.11
C ILE A 255 4.52 1.70 -13.61
N GLN A 256 4.52 1.19 -12.38
CA GLN A 256 3.35 0.51 -11.80
C GLN A 256 2.14 1.44 -11.70
N VAL A 257 2.34 2.68 -11.25
CA VAL A 257 1.28 3.70 -11.20
C VAL A 257 0.79 4.07 -12.60
N ALA A 258 1.71 4.40 -13.52
CA ALA A 258 1.36 4.79 -14.90
C ALA A 258 0.59 3.67 -15.63
N THR A 259 0.98 2.42 -15.43
CA THR A 259 0.33 1.26 -16.03
C THR A 259 -1.10 1.10 -15.53
N SER A 260 -1.35 1.32 -14.24
CA SER A 260 -2.69 1.26 -13.66
C SER A 260 -3.60 2.34 -14.26
N ILE A 261 -3.08 3.57 -14.43
CA ILE A 261 -3.82 4.68 -15.06
C ILE A 261 -4.15 4.34 -16.53
N ILE A 262 -3.16 3.88 -17.29
CA ILE A 262 -3.35 3.51 -18.71
C ILE A 262 -4.39 2.40 -18.85
N SER A 263 -4.34 1.39 -17.99
CA SER A 263 -5.31 0.28 -18.02
C SER A 263 -6.72 0.75 -17.70
N GLY A 264 -6.89 1.69 -16.77
CA GLY A 264 -8.18 2.34 -16.49
C GLY A 264 -8.70 3.12 -17.69
N ILE A 265 -7.84 3.89 -18.38
CA ILE A 265 -8.22 4.60 -19.59
C ILE A 265 -8.65 3.62 -20.71
N LEU A 266 -7.88 2.55 -20.92
CA LEU A 266 -8.21 1.53 -21.91
C LEU A 266 -9.55 0.84 -21.60
N TRP A 267 -9.81 0.57 -20.33
CA TRP A 267 -11.09 0.02 -19.89
C TRP A 267 -12.24 0.97 -20.21
N MET A 268 -12.12 2.26 -19.86
CA MET A 268 -13.14 3.27 -20.18
C MET A 268 -13.41 3.38 -21.69
N LEU A 269 -12.37 3.29 -22.52
CA LEU A 269 -12.51 3.39 -23.97
C LEU A 269 -13.10 2.11 -24.61
N SER A 270 -12.99 0.94 -23.95
CA SER A 270 -13.29 -0.33 -24.60
C SER A 270 -14.76 -0.71 -24.59
N LYS A 271 -15.59 -0.35 -23.61
CA LYS A 271 -16.92 -0.97 -23.47
C LYS A 271 -18.00 -0.15 -22.77
N HIS A 272 -17.70 0.99 -22.16
CA HIS A 272 -18.63 1.47 -21.15
C HIS A 272 -19.46 2.67 -21.58
N LYS A 273 -20.78 2.45 -21.56
CA LYS A 273 -21.81 3.49 -21.67
C LYS A 273 -22.18 4.07 -20.29
N ASN A 274 -21.40 3.76 -19.24
CA ASN A 274 -21.68 4.25 -17.91
C ASN A 274 -21.32 5.74 -17.84
N GLU A 275 -22.28 6.54 -17.44
CA GLU A 275 -22.12 7.96 -17.22
C GLU A 275 -21.88 8.22 -15.73
N GLY A 276 -21.05 9.22 -15.40
CA GLY A 276 -20.81 9.64 -14.06
C GLY A 276 -19.40 9.35 -13.54
N PHE A 277 -19.23 9.41 -12.24
CA PHE A 277 -17.97 9.11 -11.56
C PHE A 277 -17.89 7.60 -11.25
N LEU A 278 -16.84 6.96 -11.73
CA LEU A 278 -16.51 5.56 -11.45
C LEU A 278 -15.20 5.51 -10.69
N SER A 279 -15.19 4.76 -9.61
CA SER A 279 -13.97 4.49 -8.84
C SER A 279 -13.22 3.26 -9.41
N PRO A 280 -11.95 3.05 -9.05
CA PRO A 280 -11.22 1.85 -9.46
C PRO A 280 -11.90 0.54 -9.07
N GLU A 281 -12.74 0.54 -8.03
CA GLU A 281 -13.52 -0.62 -7.57
C GLU A 281 -14.66 -0.98 -8.51
N ASP A 282 -15.13 -0.03 -9.31
CA ASP A 282 -16.22 -0.26 -10.29
C ASP A 282 -15.69 -0.88 -11.59
N MET A 283 -14.36 -0.94 -11.75
CA MET A 283 -13.72 -1.47 -12.95
C MET A 283 -13.65 -3.01 -12.93
N ASP A 284 -13.71 -3.62 -14.11
CA ASP A 284 -13.45 -5.05 -14.31
C ASP A 284 -11.98 -5.36 -13.96
N TYR A 285 -11.77 -5.98 -12.79
CA TYR A 285 -10.43 -6.25 -12.28
C TYR A 285 -9.63 -7.21 -13.17
N LYS A 286 -10.28 -8.15 -13.86
CA LYS A 286 -9.61 -9.08 -14.78
C LYS A 286 -9.08 -8.34 -15.99
N PHE A 287 -9.88 -7.45 -16.57
CA PHE A 287 -9.44 -6.58 -17.65
C PHE A 287 -8.25 -5.71 -17.24
N ILE A 288 -8.36 -5.04 -16.08
CA ILE A 288 -7.30 -4.16 -15.58
C ILE A 288 -5.99 -4.93 -15.36
N ILE A 289 -6.05 -6.08 -14.68
CA ILE A 289 -4.88 -6.92 -14.43
C ILE A 289 -4.27 -7.43 -15.74
N ASP A 290 -5.09 -7.86 -16.68
CA ASP A 290 -4.67 -8.37 -17.99
C ASP A 290 -3.94 -7.31 -18.82
N CYS A 291 -4.48 -6.09 -18.86
CA CYS A 291 -3.83 -4.96 -19.53
C CYS A 291 -2.51 -4.55 -18.84
N SER A 292 -2.46 -4.65 -17.51
CA SER A 292 -1.34 -4.18 -16.72
C SER A 292 -0.17 -5.16 -16.64
N LYS A 293 -0.44 -6.46 -16.63
CA LYS A 293 0.52 -7.51 -16.28
C LYS A 293 1.87 -7.43 -17.00
N LYS A 294 1.87 -6.96 -18.26
CA LYS A 294 3.10 -6.82 -19.04
C LYS A 294 4.12 -5.84 -18.40
N TYR A 295 3.62 -4.84 -17.67
CA TYR A 295 4.41 -3.75 -17.11
C TYR A 295 4.50 -3.78 -15.58
N LEU A 296 3.90 -4.79 -14.95
CA LEU A 296 3.91 -4.94 -13.49
C LEU A 296 5.04 -5.84 -12.98
N GLY A 297 5.83 -6.44 -13.88
CA GLY A 297 6.87 -7.41 -13.50
C GLY A 297 6.28 -8.75 -13.05
N ASN A 298 6.79 -9.31 -11.97
CA ASN A 298 6.34 -10.60 -11.46
C ASN A 298 5.05 -10.45 -10.65
N ILE A 299 3.99 -11.13 -11.07
CA ILE A 299 2.77 -11.25 -10.27
C ILE A 299 2.92 -12.42 -9.31
N HIS A 300 2.61 -12.19 -8.05
CA HIS A 300 2.69 -13.20 -7.00
C HIS A 300 1.32 -13.38 -6.32
N SER A 301 0.94 -14.63 -6.08
CA SER A 301 -0.26 -15.06 -5.35
C SER A 301 0.18 -16.12 -4.33
N ILE A 302 0.39 -15.71 -3.07
CA ILE A 302 1.13 -16.54 -2.10
C ILE A 302 0.37 -16.61 -0.78
N SER A 303 -0.04 -17.83 -0.40
CA SER A 303 -0.54 -18.11 0.95
C SER A 303 0.59 -18.53 1.87
N PHE A 304 0.56 -18.04 3.12
CA PHE A 304 1.57 -18.36 4.13
C PHE A 304 0.98 -18.33 5.55
N ASN A 305 1.64 -19.01 6.46
CA ASN A 305 1.32 -18.91 7.87
C ASN A 305 1.90 -17.62 8.43
N TYR A 306 1.12 -16.88 9.19
CA TYR A 306 1.57 -15.67 9.86
C TYR A 306 1.73 -15.89 11.37
N ASP A 307 2.55 -15.04 12.01
CA ASP A 307 2.74 -15.10 13.47
C ASP A 307 1.40 -14.86 14.17
N GLU A 308 0.95 -15.83 14.98
CA GLU A 308 -0.33 -15.76 15.72
C GLU A 308 -0.37 -14.61 16.73
N LYS A 309 0.80 -14.08 17.11
CA LYS A 309 0.91 -12.90 17.97
C LYS A 309 0.59 -11.60 17.25
N ILE A 310 0.46 -11.63 15.93
CA ILE A 310 -0.06 -10.50 15.17
C ILE A 310 -1.58 -10.53 15.27
N PRO A 311 -2.17 -9.79 16.17
CA PRO A 311 -3.61 -9.73 16.23
C PRO A 311 -4.11 -8.78 15.17
N LEU A 312 -5.28 -9.06 14.79
CA LEU A 312 -6.09 -8.48 13.77
C LEU A 312 -6.57 -7.05 14.12
N THR A 313 -5.86 -6.37 15.01
CA THR A 313 -6.09 -4.97 15.36
C THR A 313 -4.79 -4.20 15.18
N ILE A 314 -4.85 -2.96 14.71
CA ILE A 314 -3.67 -2.15 14.40
C ILE A 314 -2.65 -2.06 15.55
N ASN A 315 -3.11 -2.06 16.81
CA ASN A 315 -2.26 -2.02 18.00
C ASN A 315 -1.17 -3.08 18.03
N LYS A 316 -1.38 -4.15 17.32
CA LYS A 316 -0.53 -5.31 17.35
C LYS A 316 0.31 -5.42 16.08
N PHE A 317 0.04 -4.59 15.09
CA PHE A 317 0.94 -4.37 13.96
C PHE A 317 1.98 -3.28 14.26
N ILE A 318 1.75 -2.38 15.23
CA ILE A 318 2.71 -1.31 15.54
C ILE A 318 4.06 -1.91 15.95
N CYS A 319 5.11 -1.41 15.31
CA CYS A 319 6.51 -1.78 15.58
C CYS A 319 7.05 -1.09 16.84
#